data_c577ff06a44b1b8477e1671298c66613
#
_entry.id   c577ff06a44b1b8477e1671298c66613
#
_cell.length_a   1.000
_cell.length_b   1.000
_cell.length_c   1.000
_cell.angle_alpha   90.00
_cell.angle_beta   90.00
_cell.angle_gamma   90.00
#
_symmetry.space_group_name_H-M   'P 1'
#
loop_
_entity.id
_entity.type
_entity.pdbx_description
1 polymer ?
#
loop_
_entity_poly.entity_id
_entity_poly.type
_entity_poly.pdbx_seq_one_letter_code
_entity_poly.pdbx_strand_id
1 'polypeptide(L)'
;MKIGVIGHNYTHGADFVMDYPKGPGCYLFLLVKSPARFLLNGKKLRLEKNTILFFTPHTACRYAAENGTYTDDWFYCNMTPEEELALRNEGMPFDTPMQTQNAAELSELIRKMA
;
A
#
# COMPACT_ATOMS: atom_id res chain seq x y z
N MET A 1 -10.65 -14.08 0.36
CA MET A 1 -9.95 -12.94 -0.26
C MET A 1 -9.65 -13.25 -1.71
N LYS A 2 -9.94 -12.31 -2.57
CA LYS A 2 -9.68 -12.49 -4.01
C LYS A 2 -8.74 -11.39 -4.48
N ILE A 3 -7.56 -11.77 -4.98
CA ILE A 3 -6.55 -10.83 -5.47
C ILE A 3 -6.85 -10.48 -6.92
N GLY A 4 -6.80 -9.19 -7.21
CA GLY A 4 -7.00 -8.65 -8.54
C GLY A 4 -5.68 -8.24 -9.20
N VAL A 5 -5.55 -6.98 -9.59
CA VAL A 5 -4.37 -6.47 -10.30
C VAL A 5 -3.19 -6.38 -9.34
N ILE A 6 -2.00 -6.74 -9.83
CA ILE A 6 -0.76 -6.78 -9.06
C ILE A 6 0.33 -6.04 -9.82
N GLY A 7 1.13 -5.24 -9.11
CA GLY A 7 2.32 -4.59 -9.64
C GLY A 7 3.56 -4.92 -8.81
N HIS A 8 4.67 -5.20 -9.49
CA HIS A 8 5.93 -5.49 -8.83
C HIS A 8 7.00 -4.53 -9.35
N ASN A 9 7.74 -3.89 -8.43
CA ASN A 9 8.77 -2.88 -8.75
C ASN A 9 8.25 -1.79 -9.70
N TYR A 10 7.03 -1.34 -9.48
CA TYR A 10 6.43 -0.32 -10.30
C TYR A 10 7.07 1.03 -9.94
N THR A 11 7.71 1.65 -10.93
CA THR A 11 8.44 2.92 -10.71
C THR A 11 7.78 4.03 -11.49
N HIS A 12 7.53 5.14 -10.82
CA HIS A 12 6.95 6.36 -11.38
C HIS A 12 7.95 7.51 -11.28
N GLY A 13 7.84 8.47 -12.19
CA GLY A 13 8.68 9.66 -12.18
C GLY A 13 8.32 10.66 -11.08
N ALA A 14 9.04 11.77 -11.04
CA ALA A 14 8.92 12.77 -10.00
C ALA A 14 7.54 13.44 -9.94
N ASP A 15 6.80 13.46 -11.05
CA ASP A 15 5.48 14.08 -11.14
C ASP A 15 4.34 13.14 -10.74
N PHE A 16 4.66 11.93 -10.33
CA PHE A 16 3.66 10.94 -9.95
C PHE A 16 2.89 11.38 -8.72
N VAL A 17 1.57 11.33 -8.82
CA VAL A 17 0.65 11.49 -7.68
C VAL A 17 -0.48 10.49 -7.85
N MET A 18 -0.72 9.69 -6.83
CA MET A 18 -1.91 8.85 -6.75
C MET A 18 -2.86 9.50 -5.76
N ASP A 19 -4.11 9.75 -6.19
CA ASP A 19 -5.10 10.45 -5.39
C ASP A 19 -6.41 9.66 -5.35
N TYR A 20 -6.75 9.19 -4.16
CA TYR A 20 -8.01 8.50 -3.88
C TYR A 20 -8.78 9.27 -2.80
N PRO A 21 -9.46 10.36 -3.16
CA PRO A 21 -10.13 11.21 -2.15
C PRO A 21 -11.26 10.51 -1.39
N LYS A 22 -11.80 9.43 -1.95
CA LYS A 22 -12.85 8.61 -1.32
C LYS A 22 -12.41 7.18 -1.09
N GLY A 23 -11.10 6.93 -1.08
CA GLY A 23 -10.52 5.61 -0.97
C GLY A 23 -10.36 4.91 -2.32
N PRO A 24 -9.58 3.83 -2.37
CA PRO A 24 -9.31 3.11 -3.61
C PRO A 24 -10.49 2.30 -4.17
N GLY A 25 -11.59 2.15 -3.41
CA GLY A 25 -12.76 1.42 -3.86
C GLY A 25 -12.67 -0.10 -3.66
N CYS A 26 -11.50 -0.62 -3.39
CA CYS A 26 -11.23 -1.98 -2.98
C CYS A 26 -10.07 -1.94 -2.00
N TYR A 27 -9.68 -3.08 -1.43
CA TYR A 27 -8.49 -3.11 -0.58
C TYR A 27 -7.26 -2.93 -1.44
N LEU A 28 -6.32 -2.13 -0.96
CA LEU A 28 -5.05 -1.86 -1.66
C LEU A 28 -3.89 -2.09 -0.70
N PHE A 29 -3.03 -3.04 -1.04
CA PHE A 29 -1.79 -3.30 -0.30
C PHE A 29 -0.63 -2.63 -1.02
N LEU A 30 0.18 -1.89 -0.27
CA LEU A 30 1.42 -1.29 -0.77
C LEU A 30 2.61 -1.79 0.04
N LEU A 31 3.69 -2.13 -0.67
CA LEU A 31 5.02 -2.20 -0.10
C LEU A 31 5.82 -1.04 -0.69
N VAL A 32 6.04 -0.02 0.10
CA VAL A 32 6.72 1.22 -0.31
C VAL A 32 8.22 0.95 -0.34
N LYS A 33 8.86 1.19 -1.49
CA LYS A 33 10.28 0.88 -1.73
C LYS A 33 11.18 2.11 -1.84
N SER A 34 10.60 3.30 -1.84
CA SER A 34 11.34 4.56 -1.86
C SER A 34 10.65 5.55 -0.93
N PRO A 35 11.36 6.55 -0.40
CA PRO A 35 10.73 7.55 0.46
C PRO A 35 9.58 8.26 -0.26
N ALA A 36 8.47 8.44 0.44
CA ALA A 36 7.26 8.99 -0.14
C ALA A 36 6.51 9.86 0.86
N ARG A 37 5.72 10.79 0.32
CA ARG A 37 4.82 11.64 1.09
C ARG A 37 3.41 11.13 0.92
N PHE A 38 2.74 10.89 2.05
CA PHE A 38 1.38 10.40 2.09
C PHE A 38 0.46 11.39 2.79
N LEU A 39 -0.75 11.49 2.30
CA LEU A 39 -1.88 12.11 3.01
C LEU A 39 -2.88 11.01 3.27
N LEU A 40 -3.06 10.65 4.55
CA LEU A 40 -3.88 9.54 4.97
C LEU A 40 -4.99 10.05 5.88
N ASN A 41 -6.24 10.02 5.42
CA ASN A 41 -7.39 10.59 6.12
C ASN A 41 -7.12 12.02 6.61
N GLY A 42 -6.50 12.86 5.75
CA GLY A 42 -6.17 14.23 6.10
C GLY A 42 -4.88 14.42 6.89
N LYS A 43 -4.21 13.35 7.28
CA LYS A 43 -2.96 13.42 8.05
C LYS A 43 -1.76 13.27 7.13
N LYS A 44 -0.83 14.22 7.21
CA LYS A 44 0.41 14.19 6.43
C LYS A 44 1.43 13.26 7.08
N LEU A 45 1.98 12.35 6.29
CA LEU A 45 2.98 11.38 6.73
C LEU A 45 4.11 11.32 5.72
N ARG A 46 5.34 11.10 6.21
CA ARG A 46 6.47 10.73 5.38
C ARG A 46 6.80 9.28 5.66
N LEU A 47 6.82 8.46 4.61
CA LEU A 47 7.10 7.03 4.73
C LEU A 47 8.47 6.71 4.15
N GLU A 48 9.23 5.90 4.89
CA GLU A 48 10.52 5.37 4.45
C GLU A 48 10.31 4.13 3.60
N LYS A 49 11.36 3.71 2.87
CA LYS A 49 11.37 2.42 2.20
C LYS A 49 11.10 1.30 3.22
N ASN A 50 10.60 0.18 2.74
CA ASN A 50 10.25 -1.00 3.54
C ASN A 50 9.09 -0.74 4.50
N THR A 51 8.18 0.14 4.11
CA THR A 51 6.93 0.39 4.83
C THR A 51 5.80 -0.33 4.12
N ILE A 52 4.97 -1.04 4.87
CA ILE A 52 3.73 -1.61 4.34
C ILE A 52 2.55 -0.76 4.77
N LEU A 53 1.52 -0.73 3.92
CA LEU A 53 0.28 -0.02 4.18
C LEU A 53 -0.85 -0.73 3.46
N PHE A 54 -1.85 -1.18 4.23
CA PHE A 54 -2.98 -1.91 3.69
C PHE A 54 -4.24 -1.05 3.84
N PHE A 55 -4.67 -0.43 2.74
CA PHE A 55 -5.84 0.44 2.75
C PHE A 55 -7.13 -0.37 2.69
N THR A 56 -8.10 0.02 3.52
CA THR A 56 -9.50 -0.40 3.33
C THR A 56 -10.14 0.42 2.20
N PRO A 57 -11.25 -0.06 1.61
CA PRO A 57 -11.78 0.53 0.37
C PRO A 57 -12.14 2.02 0.42
N HIS A 58 -12.50 2.54 1.58
CA HIS A 58 -13.01 3.91 1.70
C HIS A 58 -12.06 4.86 2.44
N THR A 59 -10.83 4.46 2.66
CA THR A 59 -9.82 5.30 3.31
C THR A 59 -9.26 6.31 2.32
N ALA A 60 -9.52 7.59 2.56
CA ALA A 60 -8.99 8.65 1.71
C ALA A 60 -7.46 8.68 1.79
N CYS A 61 -6.81 8.67 0.64
CA CYS A 61 -5.35 8.71 0.60
C CYS A 61 -4.84 9.39 -0.66
N ARG A 62 -3.66 10.00 -0.51
CA ARG A 62 -2.93 10.60 -1.62
C ARG A 62 -1.45 10.36 -1.35
N TYR A 63 -0.69 9.94 -2.36
CA TYR A 63 0.74 9.74 -2.19
C TYR A 63 1.53 10.13 -3.42
N ALA A 64 2.77 10.53 -3.18
CA ALA A 64 3.68 11.04 -4.19
C ALA A 64 5.12 10.73 -3.81
N ALA A 65 6.01 10.78 -4.81
CA ALA A 65 7.44 10.68 -4.58
C ALA A 65 7.92 11.83 -3.69
N GLU A 66 8.85 11.55 -2.80
CA GLU A 66 9.52 12.62 -2.05
C GLU A 66 10.69 13.18 -2.84
N ASN A 67 11.48 12.30 -3.45
CA ASN A 67 12.67 12.68 -4.22
C ASN A 67 12.73 11.87 -5.51
N GLY A 68 12.64 12.55 -6.64
CA GLY A 68 12.88 11.93 -7.94
C GLY A 68 11.85 10.92 -8.37
N THR A 69 11.94 9.68 -7.87
CA THR A 69 11.07 8.59 -8.28
C THR A 69 10.33 7.97 -7.11
N TYR A 70 9.20 7.33 -7.41
CA TYR A 70 8.44 6.54 -6.46
C TYR A 70 8.36 5.10 -6.96
N THR A 71 8.74 4.15 -6.11
CA THR A 71 8.71 2.72 -6.43
C THR A 71 7.95 1.96 -5.36
N ASP A 72 7.06 1.07 -5.78
CA ASP A 72 6.36 0.17 -4.87
C ASP A 72 6.05 -1.17 -5.51
N ASP A 73 5.69 -2.13 -4.65
CA ASP A 73 4.93 -3.31 -5.03
C ASP A 73 3.53 -3.10 -4.48
N TRP A 74 2.54 -3.58 -5.21
CA TRP A 74 1.15 -3.38 -4.80
C TRP A 74 0.24 -4.47 -5.33
N PHE A 75 -0.89 -4.66 -4.66
CA PHE A 75 -1.98 -5.43 -5.24
C PHE A 75 -3.32 -4.90 -4.72
N TYR A 76 -4.34 -5.04 -5.56
CA TYR A 76 -5.72 -4.82 -5.18
C TYR A 76 -6.36 -6.15 -4.82
N CYS A 77 -7.23 -6.15 -3.83
CA CYS A 77 -8.00 -7.35 -3.50
C CYS A 77 -9.39 -6.99 -2.96
N ASN A 78 -10.26 -7.98 -2.99
CA ASN A 78 -11.55 -7.92 -2.32
C ASN A 78 -11.54 -8.94 -1.19
N MET A 79 -12.22 -8.60 -0.10
CA MET A 79 -12.43 -9.52 1.01
C MET A 79 -13.74 -9.21 1.70
N THR A 80 -14.27 -10.21 2.39
CA THR A 80 -15.48 -10.04 3.18
C THR A 80 -15.16 -9.33 4.50
N PRO A 81 -16.17 -8.75 5.19
CA PRO A 81 -15.94 -8.19 6.52
C PRO A 81 -15.36 -9.20 7.51
N GLU A 82 -15.75 -10.47 7.39
CA GLU A 82 -15.23 -11.55 8.24
C GLU A 82 -13.74 -11.79 7.98
N GLU A 83 -13.32 -11.73 6.71
CA GLU A 83 -11.92 -11.88 6.34
C GLU A 83 -11.08 -10.70 6.87
N GLU A 84 -11.59 -9.48 6.74
CA GLU A 84 -10.92 -8.31 7.32
C GLU A 84 -10.76 -8.44 8.82
N LEU A 85 -11.82 -8.85 9.52
CA LEU A 85 -11.78 -9.05 10.97
C LEU A 85 -10.76 -10.11 11.36
N ALA A 86 -10.71 -11.23 10.61
CA ALA A 86 -9.74 -12.29 10.86
C ALA A 86 -8.29 -11.76 10.73
N LEU A 87 -8.00 -10.97 9.70
CA LEU A 87 -6.68 -10.38 9.52
C LEU A 87 -6.35 -9.37 10.63
N ARG A 88 -7.31 -8.56 11.06
CA ARG A 88 -7.12 -7.64 12.19
C ARG A 88 -6.79 -8.40 13.48
N ASN A 89 -7.46 -9.52 13.71
CA ASN A 89 -7.22 -10.37 14.88
C ASN A 89 -5.82 -11.02 14.83
N GLU A 90 -5.27 -11.22 13.63
CA GLU A 90 -3.90 -11.71 13.46
C GLU A 90 -2.86 -10.57 13.50
N GLY A 91 -3.28 -9.34 13.76
CA GLY A 91 -2.38 -8.20 13.93
C GLY A 91 -2.17 -7.35 12.70
N MET A 92 -2.95 -7.53 11.63
CA MET A 92 -2.82 -6.68 10.44
C MET A 92 -3.29 -5.25 10.76
N PRO A 93 -2.39 -4.24 10.66
CA PRO A 93 -2.75 -2.86 10.95
C PRO A 93 -3.30 -2.17 9.69
N PHE A 94 -4.58 -2.37 9.39
CA PHE A 94 -5.20 -1.66 8.26
C PHE A 94 -5.12 -0.15 8.45
N ASP A 95 -4.92 0.58 7.34
CA ASP A 95 -4.88 2.04 7.28
C ASP A 95 -3.81 2.67 8.17
N THR A 96 -2.80 1.89 8.54
CA THR A 96 -1.72 2.32 9.43
C THR A 96 -0.38 1.87 8.85
N PRO A 97 0.56 2.80 8.60
CA PRO A 97 1.88 2.41 8.10
C PRO A 97 2.64 1.57 9.12
N MET A 98 3.35 0.56 8.64
CA MET A 98 4.19 -0.29 9.49
C MET A 98 5.49 -0.61 8.76
N GLN A 99 6.62 -0.37 9.41
CA GLN A 99 7.91 -0.81 8.90
C GLN A 99 8.01 -2.33 8.94
N THR A 100 8.60 -2.92 7.91
CA THR A 100 8.83 -4.36 7.85
C THR A 100 10.31 -4.67 7.70
N GLN A 101 10.77 -5.72 8.38
CA GLN A 101 12.10 -6.27 8.20
C GLN A 101 12.14 -7.35 7.13
N ASN A 102 10.97 -7.74 6.61
CA ASN A 102 10.82 -8.83 5.64
C ASN A 102 10.47 -8.31 4.24
N ALA A 103 10.91 -7.10 3.90
CA ALA A 103 10.54 -6.48 2.63
C ALA A 103 10.95 -7.30 1.41
N ALA A 104 12.15 -7.91 1.43
CA ALA A 104 12.63 -8.71 0.32
C ALA A 104 11.76 -9.96 0.11
N GLU A 105 11.37 -10.65 1.18
CA GLU A 105 10.51 -11.82 1.09
C GLU A 105 9.11 -11.45 0.61
N LEU A 106 8.55 -10.35 1.11
CA LEU A 106 7.25 -9.86 0.68
C LEU A 106 7.27 -9.49 -0.81
N SER A 107 8.30 -8.77 -1.25
CA SER A 107 8.46 -8.39 -2.65
C SER A 107 8.53 -9.61 -3.56
N GLU A 108 9.27 -10.63 -3.15
CA GLU A 108 9.39 -11.88 -3.90
C GLU A 108 8.06 -12.61 -4.00
N LEU A 109 7.28 -12.63 -2.90
CA LEU A 109 5.94 -13.21 -2.92
C LEU A 109 5.03 -12.47 -3.90
N ILE A 110 5.06 -11.14 -3.89
CA ILE A 110 4.26 -10.32 -4.81
C ILE A 110 4.70 -10.58 -6.26
N ARG A 111 6.00 -10.65 -6.51
CA ARG A 111 6.52 -10.97 -7.84
C ARG A 111 5.99 -12.31 -8.36
N LYS A 112 5.90 -13.32 -7.49
CA LYS A 112 5.39 -14.65 -7.87
C LYS A 112 3.89 -14.64 -8.14
N MET A 113 3.15 -13.73 -7.52
CA MET A 113 1.70 -13.60 -7.73
C MET A 113 1.37 -12.85 -9.03
N ALA A 114 2.30 -12.03 -9.49
CA ALA A 114 2.10 -11.18 -10.66
C ALA A 114 2.08 -11.96 -11.99
#